data_e92503a977e946a5aef3e67357f7ec40
#
_entry.id   e92503a977e946a5aef3e67357f7ec40
#
_cell.length_a   1.000
_cell.length_b   1.000
_cell.length_c   1.000
_cell.angle_alpha   90.00
_cell.angle_beta   90.00
_cell.angle_gamma   90.00
#
_symmetry.space_group_name_H-M   'P 1'
#
loop_
_entity.id
_entity.type
_entity.pdbx_description
1 polymer ?
#
loop_
_entity_poly.entity_id
_entity_poly.type
_entity_poly.pdbx_seq_one_letter_code
_entity_poly.pdbx_strand_id
1 'polypeptide(L)'
;MTRDVRDVRVLIVEDNVRNYALLARLLSFMGVKQTEWKRSGWHVLEFAYDAMPRVDLILLDIHLPEEDGYEVLARLRKDERFHDTRIVAVTADISSSNLSRAQTAGFDGFLAKPINVDLFPDQIQRILEGESVWDLG
;
A
#
# COMPACT_ATOMS: atom_id res chain seq x y z
N MET A 1 12.23 10.84 13.53
CA MET A 1 10.99 11.06 14.29
C MET A 1 9.97 9.97 13.97
N THR A 2 9.48 9.29 14.99
CA THR A 2 8.51 8.20 14.80
C THR A 2 7.12 8.78 14.54
N ARG A 3 6.47 8.32 13.47
CA ARG A 3 5.13 8.75 13.14
C ARG A 3 4.11 8.07 14.05
N ASP A 4 3.15 8.84 14.57
CA ASP A 4 2.06 8.27 15.37
C ASP A 4 1.05 7.61 14.43
N VAL A 5 0.91 6.29 14.55
CA VAL A 5 0.00 5.51 13.68
C VAL A 5 -1.46 5.94 13.81
N ARG A 6 -1.84 6.55 14.93
CA ARG A 6 -3.22 7.02 15.12
C ARG A 6 -3.58 8.17 14.17
N ASP A 7 -2.57 8.88 13.67
CA ASP A 7 -2.77 10.01 12.76
C ASP A 7 -2.54 9.64 11.30
N VAL A 8 -2.22 8.37 11.03
CA VAL A 8 -1.90 7.87 9.69
C VAL A 8 -3.18 7.52 8.93
N ARG A 9 -3.24 7.96 7.69
CA ARG A 9 -4.32 7.60 6.78
C ARG A 9 -3.80 6.57 5.77
N VAL A 10 -4.45 5.40 5.73
CA VAL A 10 -4.06 4.30 4.86
C VAL A 10 -5.16 4.03 3.83
N LEU A 11 -4.75 3.87 2.59
CA LEU A 11 -5.63 3.46 1.51
C LEU A 11 -5.25 2.04 1.09
N ILE A 12 -6.22 1.15 1.06
CA ILE A 12 -6.02 -0.23 0.62
C ILE A 12 -6.69 -0.40 -0.75
N VAL A 13 -5.92 -0.77 -1.76
CA VAL A 13 -6.42 -1.05 -3.11
C VAL A 13 -6.33 -2.56 -3.32
N GLU A 14 -7.48 -3.22 -3.22
CA GLU A 14 -7.59 -4.68 -3.21
C GLU A 14 -8.97 -5.08 -3.68
N ASP A 15 -9.08 -6.01 -4.62
CA ASP A 15 -10.35 -6.48 -5.14
C ASP A 15 -10.99 -7.59 -4.28
N ASN A 16 -10.19 -8.29 -3.49
CA ASN A 16 -10.65 -9.41 -2.66
C ASN A 16 -11.01 -8.92 -1.26
N VAL A 17 -12.27 -9.13 -0.86
CA VAL A 17 -12.77 -8.67 0.43
C VAL A 17 -12.03 -9.29 1.62
N ARG A 18 -11.61 -10.55 1.51
CA ARG A 18 -10.90 -11.24 2.60
C ARG A 18 -9.52 -10.65 2.80
N ASN A 19 -8.82 -10.34 1.73
CA ASN A 19 -7.50 -9.72 1.80
C ASN A 19 -7.62 -8.31 2.37
N TYR A 20 -8.61 -7.55 1.92
CA TYR A 20 -8.88 -6.24 2.50
C TYR A 20 -9.16 -6.33 3.99
N ALA A 21 -10.05 -7.24 4.39
CA ALA A 21 -10.45 -7.38 5.79
C ALA A 21 -9.26 -7.73 6.69
N LEU A 22 -8.36 -8.60 6.23
CA LEU A 22 -7.16 -8.95 6.97
C LEU A 22 -6.25 -7.73 7.15
N LEU A 23 -5.97 -7.01 6.07
CA LEU A 23 -5.11 -5.82 6.14
C LEU A 23 -5.71 -4.76 7.04
N ALA A 24 -7.02 -4.51 6.91
CA ALA A 24 -7.71 -3.52 7.74
C ALA A 24 -7.65 -3.89 9.22
N ARG A 25 -7.84 -5.17 9.53
CA ARG A 25 -7.77 -5.66 10.91
C ARG A 25 -6.37 -5.48 11.50
N LEU A 26 -5.35 -5.84 10.74
CA LEU A 26 -3.96 -5.71 11.20
C LEU A 26 -3.61 -4.24 11.45
N LEU A 27 -4.03 -3.35 10.57
CA LEU A 27 -3.82 -1.91 10.74
C LEU A 27 -4.56 -1.39 11.98
N SER A 28 -5.78 -1.86 12.20
CA SER A 28 -6.56 -1.48 13.37
C SER A 28 -5.88 -1.90 14.67
N PHE A 29 -5.31 -3.10 14.72
CA PHE A 29 -4.54 -3.57 15.87
C PHE A 29 -3.31 -2.72 16.15
N MET A 30 -2.73 -2.10 15.12
CA MET A 30 -1.60 -1.18 15.27
C MET A 30 -2.03 0.18 15.79
N GLY A 31 -3.32 0.49 15.76
CA GLY A 31 -3.85 1.79 16.17
C GLY A 31 -4.19 2.71 15.02
N VAL A 32 -4.11 2.26 13.77
CA VAL A 32 -4.53 3.05 12.61
C VAL A 32 -6.04 3.21 12.64
N LYS A 33 -6.52 4.45 12.62
CA LYS A 33 -7.95 4.77 12.71
C LYS A 33 -8.59 5.14 11.40
N GLN A 34 -7.79 5.50 10.40
CA GLN A 34 -8.27 6.00 9.12
C GLN A 34 -7.83 5.08 7.99
N THR A 35 -8.67 4.14 7.66
CA THR A 35 -8.42 3.19 6.58
C THR A 35 -9.55 3.27 5.57
N GLU A 36 -9.20 3.46 4.31
CA GLU A 36 -10.14 3.49 3.19
C GLU A 36 -9.88 2.30 2.28
N TRP A 37 -10.94 1.79 1.68
CA TRP A 37 -10.87 0.67 0.75
C TRP A 37 -11.34 1.08 -0.63
N LYS A 38 -10.52 0.80 -1.64
CA LYS A 38 -10.88 0.93 -3.05
C LYS A 38 -10.61 -0.38 -3.75
N ARG A 39 -11.52 -0.78 -4.63
CA ARG A 39 -11.40 -2.03 -5.37
C ARG A 39 -10.54 -1.92 -6.62
N SER A 40 -10.27 -0.72 -7.07
CA SER A 40 -9.48 -0.48 -8.29
C SER A 40 -8.64 0.77 -8.17
N GLY A 41 -7.58 0.83 -8.97
CA GLY A 41 -6.70 1.99 -9.03
C GLY A 41 -7.39 3.21 -9.62
N TRP A 42 -8.35 3.01 -10.51
CA TRP A 42 -9.16 4.10 -11.06
C TRP A 42 -9.92 4.83 -9.95
N HIS A 43 -10.47 4.08 -9.00
CA HIS A 43 -11.17 4.67 -7.86
C HIS A 43 -10.23 5.47 -6.96
N VAL A 44 -8.95 5.09 -6.91
CA VAL A 44 -7.95 5.87 -6.16
C VAL A 44 -7.80 7.26 -6.78
N LEU A 45 -7.68 7.32 -8.10
CA LEU A 45 -7.54 8.59 -8.81
C LEU A 45 -8.77 9.46 -8.65
N GLU A 46 -9.98 8.87 -8.72
CA GLU A 46 -11.24 9.57 -8.48
C GLU A 46 -11.31 10.10 -7.05
N PHE A 47 -10.96 9.26 -6.08
CA PHE A 47 -10.93 9.63 -4.67
C PHE A 47 -10.04 10.86 -4.45
N ALA A 48 -8.95 10.96 -5.19
CA ALA A 48 -8.03 12.07 -5.09
C ALA A 48 -8.64 13.41 -5.55
N TYR A 49 -9.68 13.37 -6.39
CA TYR A 49 -10.36 14.59 -6.82
C TYR A 49 -11.34 15.13 -5.78
N ASP A 50 -11.69 14.35 -4.79
CA ASP A 50 -12.68 14.74 -3.77
C ASP A 50 -12.08 15.56 -2.62
N ALA A 51 -11.01 16.30 -2.87
CA ALA A 51 -10.37 17.20 -1.93
C ALA A 51 -10.01 16.50 -0.60
N MET A 52 -9.51 15.31 -0.69
CA MET A 52 -9.19 14.50 0.48
C MET A 52 -7.95 14.97 1.23
N PRO A 53 -7.94 14.78 2.53
CA PRO A 53 -6.74 14.93 3.30
C PRO A 53 -5.64 13.99 2.77
N ARG A 54 -4.40 14.35 3.05
CA ARG A 54 -3.22 13.60 2.64
C ARG A 54 -3.32 12.12 3.03
N VAL A 55 -2.99 11.26 2.08
CA VAL A 55 -2.84 9.82 2.31
C VAL A 55 -1.38 9.53 2.62
N ASP A 56 -1.13 8.83 3.71
CA ASP A 56 0.23 8.53 4.16
C ASP A 56 0.78 7.23 3.56
N LEU A 57 -0.09 6.25 3.37
CA LEU A 57 0.30 4.93 2.90
C LEU A 57 -0.77 4.36 1.97
N ILE A 58 -0.32 3.80 0.85
CA ILE A 58 -1.18 3.02 -0.04
C ILE A 58 -0.65 1.59 -0.09
N LEU A 59 -1.49 0.63 0.24
CA LEU A 59 -1.22 -0.79 0.04
C LEU A 59 -1.92 -1.18 -1.26
N LEU A 60 -1.13 -1.47 -2.28
CA LEU A 60 -1.61 -1.66 -3.64
C LEU A 60 -1.38 -3.09 -4.12
N ASP A 61 -2.46 -3.83 -4.34
CA ASP A 61 -2.37 -5.12 -5.00
C ASP A 61 -2.01 -4.88 -6.47
N ILE A 62 -0.92 -5.49 -6.92
CA ILE A 62 -0.47 -5.30 -8.31
C ILE A 62 -1.16 -6.21 -9.31
N HIS A 63 -1.94 -7.18 -8.86
CA HIS A 63 -2.72 -8.08 -9.72
C HIS A 63 -4.22 -7.81 -9.61
N LEU A 64 -4.60 -6.56 -9.87
CA LEU A 64 -6.02 -6.19 -9.89
C LEU A 64 -6.65 -6.64 -11.22
N PRO A 65 -7.94 -7.03 -11.20
CA PRO A 65 -8.65 -7.35 -12.44
C PRO A 65 -8.65 -6.14 -13.39
N GLU A 66 -8.35 -6.38 -14.64
CA GLU A 66 -8.39 -5.35 -15.69
C GLU A 66 -7.44 -4.18 -15.49
N GLU A 67 -6.55 -4.26 -14.49
CA GLU A 67 -5.57 -3.21 -14.21
C GLU A 67 -4.20 -3.79 -13.92
N ASP A 68 -3.17 -3.06 -14.37
CA ASP A 68 -1.80 -3.33 -14.00
C ASP A 68 -1.42 -2.40 -12.85
N GLY A 69 -1.05 -2.96 -11.70
CA GLY A 69 -0.64 -2.19 -10.54
C GLY A 69 0.56 -1.29 -10.79
N TYR A 70 1.44 -1.67 -11.72
CA TYR A 70 2.58 -0.84 -12.10
C TYR A 70 2.12 0.42 -12.85
N GLU A 71 1.09 0.30 -13.68
CA GLU A 71 0.51 1.44 -14.35
C GLU A 71 -0.19 2.38 -13.36
N VAL A 72 -0.90 1.81 -12.39
CA VAL A 72 -1.52 2.59 -11.31
C VAL A 72 -0.45 3.35 -10.54
N LEU A 73 0.64 2.69 -10.18
CA LEU A 73 1.76 3.33 -9.49
C LEU A 73 2.30 4.53 -10.29
N ALA A 74 2.52 4.33 -11.59
CA ALA A 74 3.05 5.39 -12.44
C ALA A 74 2.15 6.62 -12.44
N ARG A 75 0.84 6.42 -12.48
CA ARG A 75 -0.13 7.51 -12.43
C ARG A 75 -0.14 8.22 -11.08
N LEU A 76 -0.08 7.45 -10.00
CA LEU A 76 -0.02 8.02 -8.65
C LEU A 76 1.23 8.86 -8.46
N ARG A 77 2.36 8.41 -8.97
CA ARG A 77 3.63 9.15 -8.84
C ARG A 77 3.64 10.47 -9.61
N LYS A 78 2.81 10.61 -10.64
CA LYS A 78 2.68 11.85 -11.40
C LYS A 78 1.74 12.85 -10.74
N ASP A 79 0.99 12.42 -9.74
CA ASP A 79 0.01 13.25 -9.05
C ASP A 79 0.65 13.86 -7.80
N GLU A 80 0.74 15.17 -7.74
CA GLU A 80 1.37 15.89 -6.62
C GLU A 80 0.75 15.56 -5.27
N ARG A 81 -0.53 15.20 -5.24
CA ARG A 81 -1.23 14.88 -3.99
C ARG A 81 -0.65 13.63 -3.32
N PHE A 82 -0.01 12.76 -4.09
CA PHE A 82 0.62 11.53 -3.58
C PHE A 82 2.14 11.63 -3.53
N HIS A 83 2.69 12.85 -3.63
CA HIS A 83 4.15 13.05 -3.66
C HIS A 83 4.85 12.43 -2.45
N ASP A 84 4.31 12.63 -1.26
CA ASP A 84 4.89 12.12 -0.01
C ASP A 84 4.26 10.80 0.46
N THR A 85 3.34 10.24 -0.31
CA THR A 85 2.65 9.00 0.04
C THR A 85 3.57 7.82 -0.17
N ARG A 86 3.69 6.95 0.83
CA ARG A 86 4.41 5.69 0.70
C ARG A 86 3.49 4.71 -0.04
N ILE A 87 4.00 4.05 -1.07
CA ILE A 87 3.21 3.11 -1.88
C ILE A 87 3.89 1.76 -1.87
N VAL A 88 3.18 0.76 -1.37
CA VAL A 88 3.70 -0.59 -1.13
C VAL A 88 2.95 -1.59 -2.00
N ALA A 89 3.70 -2.42 -2.73
CA ALA A 89 3.12 -3.50 -3.51
C ALA A 89 2.71 -4.65 -2.60
N VAL A 90 1.55 -5.23 -2.84
CA VAL A 90 1.07 -6.42 -2.13
C VAL A 90 0.73 -7.46 -3.18
N THR A 91 1.41 -8.61 -3.16
CA THR A 91 1.23 -9.60 -4.22
C THR A 91 1.63 -11.01 -3.79
N ALA A 92 1.02 -12.02 -4.43
CA ALA A 92 1.40 -13.41 -4.28
C ALA A 92 2.59 -13.78 -5.19
N ASP A 93 2.90 -12.95 -6.18
CA ASP A 93 4.03 -13.20 -7.08
C ASP A 93 5.32 -12.68 -6.45
N ILE A 94 6.05 -13.58 -5.78
CA ILE A 94 7.29 -13.27 -5.07
C ILE A 94 8.53 -13.68 -5.87
N SER A 95 8.39 -13.85 -7.19
CA SER A 95 9.53 -14.15 -8.05
C SER A 95 10.56 -13.03 -7.99
N SER A 96 11.83 -13.37 -8.18
CA SER A 96 12.90 -12.38 -8.17
C SER A 96 12.73 -11.35 -9.28
N SER A 97 12.16 -11.74 -10.42
CA SER A 97 11.90 -10.81 -11.52
C SER A 97 10.82 -9.78 -11.13
N ASN A 98 9.76 -10.22 -10.45
CA ASN A 98 8.71 -9.31 -10.02
C ASN A 98 9.20 -8.37 -8.91
N LEU A 99 9.99 -8.89 -7.99
CA LEU A 99 10.59 -8.09 -6.93
C LEU A 99 11.51 -7.01 -7.52
N SER A 100 12.36 -7.37 -8.47
CA SER A 100 13.23 -6.43 -9.17
C SER A 100 12.42 -5.37 -9.90
N ARG A 101 11.36 -5.78 -10.58
CA ARG A 101 10.48 -4.86 -11.30
C ARG A 101 9.83 -3.86 -10.34
N ALA A 102 9.37 -4.33 -9.20
CA ALA A 102 8.76 -3.46 -8.19
C ALA A 102 9.73 -2.42 -7.65
N GLN A 103 10.98 -2.81 -7.41
CA GLN A 103 12.03 -1.89 -6.97
C GLN A 103 12.30 -0.84 -8.04
N THR A 104 12.46 -1.26 -9.29
CA THR A 104 12.74 -0.36 -10.42
C THR A 104 11.57 0.59 -10.68
N ALA A 105 10.34 0.11 -10.53
CA ALA A 105 9.15 0.91 -10.77
C ALA A 105 8.95 2.03 -9.74
N GLY A 106 9.57 1.91 -8.57
CA GLY A 106 9.49 2.96 -7.56
C GLY A 106 8.52 2.71 -6.41
N PHE A 107 8.16 1.44 -6.17
CA PHE A 107 7.46 1.10 -4.93
C PHE A 107 8.37 1.35 -3.73
N ASP A 108 7.77 1.71 -2.61
CA ASP A 108 8.50 1.96 -1.36
C ASP A 108 8.64 0.69 -0.52
N GLY A 109 8.03 -0.39 -0.94
CA GLY A 109 8.13 -1.67 -0.26
C GLY A 109 7.32 -2.74 -0.98
N PHE A 110 7.42 -3.95 -0.46
CA PHE A 110 6.82 -5.12 -1.07
C PHE A 110 6.38 -6.08 0.04
N LEU A 111 5.12 -6.44 0.05
CA LEU A 111 4.57 -7.40 1.01
C LEU A 111 4.07 -8.61 0.24
N ALA A 112 4.50 -9.79 0.67
CA ALA A 112 4.08 -11.05 0.05
C ALA A 112 2.72 -11.49 0.57
N LYS A 113 1.94 -12.12 -0.28
CA LYS A 113 0.71 -12.82 0.12
C LYS A 113 1.01 -14.32 0.19
N PRO A 114 0.49 -15.03 1.17
CA PRO A 114 -0.35 -14.55 2.27
C PRO A 114 0.42 -13.66 3.23
N ILE A 115 -0.25 -12.68 3.81
CA ILE A 115 0.38 -11.71 4.72
C ILE A 115 0.92 -12.44 5.96
N ASN A 116 2.17 -12.16 6.31
CA ASN A 116 2.75 -12.64 7.56
C ASN A 116 2.30 -11.71 8.68
N VAL A 117 1.35 -12.19 9.49
CA VAL A 117 0.71 -11.34 10.50
C VAL A 117 1.70 -10.92 11.61
N ASP A 118 2.73 -11.72 11.86
CA ASP A 118 3.71 -11.41 12.91
C ASP A 118 4.68 -10.30 12.47
N LEU A 119 5.02 -10.27 11.18
CA LEU A 119 5.96 -9.28 10.64
C LEU A 119 5.28 -7.98 10.23
N PHE A 120 4.00 -8.04 9.91
CA PHE A 120 3.28 -6.91 9.33
C PHE A 120 3.41 -5.61 10.13
N PRO A 121 3.20 -5.60 11.46
CA PRO A 121 3.30 -4.34 12.21
C PRO A 121 4.66 -3.68 12.10
N ASP A 122 5.74 -4.45 12.22
CA ASP A 122 7.09 -3.91 12.10
C ASP A 122 7.36 -3.40 10.68
N GLN A 123 6.95 -4.15 9.68
CA GLN A 123 7.13 -3.76 8.28
C GLN A 123 6.43 -2.43 7.99
N ILE A 124 5.18 -2.28 8.42
CA ILE A 124 4.41 -1.05 8.20
C ILE A 124 5.05 0.12 8.96
N GLN A 125 5.45 -0.09 10.20
CA GLN A 125 6.07 0.97 10.99
C GLN A 125 7.36 1.48 10.32
N ARG A 126 8.19 0.57 9.83
CA ARG A 126 9.44 0.93 9.15
C ARG A 126 9.16 1.72 7.85
N ILE A 127 8.16 1.30 7.10
CA ILE A 127 7.76 2.00 5.87
C ILE A 127 7.31 3.42 6.20
N LEU A 128 6.48 3.57 7.23
CA LEU A 128 5.99 4.89 7.65
C LEU A 128 7.11 5.80 8.14
N GLU A 129 8.19 5.22 8.64
CA GLU A 129 9.38 5.97 9.09
C GLU A 129 10.33 6.31 7.94
N GLY A 130 9.99 5.92 6.72
CA GLY A 130 10.76 6.27 5.53
C GLY A 130 11.67 5.17 5.01
N GLU A 131 11.70 4.01 5.63
CA GLU A 131 12.48 2.88 5.15
C GLU A 131 11.77 2.16 4.01
N SER A 132 12.53 1.54 3.12
CA SER A 132 11.99 0.62 2.12
C SER A 132 12.08 -0.80 2.67
N VAL A 133 11.00 -1.55 2.56
CA VAL A 133 10.93 -2.90 3.12
C VAL A 133 10.68 -3.90 1.99
N TRP A 134 11.64 -4.82 1.83
CA TRP A 134 11.62 -5.82 0.78
C TRP A 134 11.70 -7.23 1.33
N ASP A 135 11.44 -7.38 2.62
CA ASP A 135 11.48 -8.67 3.32
C ASP A 135 10.26 -9.49 2.96
N LEU A 136 10.46 -10.68 2.45
CA LEU A 136 9.36 -11.56 2.06
C LEU A 136 8.94 -12.52 3.18
N GLY A 137 9.41 -12.27 4.35
CA GLY A 137 9.12 -13.07 5.52
C GLY A 137 10.15 -14.10 5.83
#